data_dda590d8715def94d3c4a280753838f1
#
_entry.id   dda590d8715def94d3c4a280753838f1
#
_cell.length_a   1.000
_cell.length_b   1.000
_cell.length_c   1.000
_cell.angle_alpha   90.00
_cell.angle_beta   90.00
_cell.angle_gamma   90.00
#
_symmetry.space_group_name_H-M   'P 1'
#
loop_
_entity.id
_entity.type
_entity.pdbx_description
1 polymer ?
#
loop_
_entity_poly.entity_id
_entity_poly.type
_entity_poly.pdbx_seq_one_letter_code
_entity_poly.pdbx_strand_id
1 'polypeptide(L)'
;MVEIANYNCPTQLVIAGDAAAVEKAGELALQAGAKRVVPLKVSGPFHTSLMAPAGEALAEKFRSVAFGEMSFPVLFNCKGGPMEAGETIPELLVRQVQSSVYLEDTIRAMAGMGVDTIVEIGPGKALSAFVKKTEKGIKTYAVETVEDIEKLCEALKGEQA
;
A
#
# COMPACT_ATOMS: atom_id res chain seq x y z
N MET A 1 11.41 -2.52 -19.82
CA MET A 1 10.50 -1.52 -19.21
C MET A 1 10.68 -1.55 -17.70
N VAL A 2 10.63 -0.40 -17.01
CA VAL A 2 10.66 -0.30 -15.55
C VAL A 2 9.71 0.81 -15.11
N GLU A 3 8.96 0.59 -14.05
CA GLU A 3 7.99 1.52 -13.48
C GLU A 3 8.18 1.60 -11.97
N ILE A 4 7.67 2.67 -11.34
CA ILE A 4 7.58 2.74 -9.89
C ILE A 4 6.36 1.92 -9.46
N ALA A 5 6.60 0.82 -8.77
CA ALA A 5 5.56 -0.07 -8.27
C ALA A 5 4.96 0.43 -6.94
N ASN A 6 5.78 1.01 -6.05
CA ASN A 6 5.29 1.50 -4.77
C ASN A 6 5.92 2.84 -4.39
N TYR A 7 5.08 3.75 -3.95
CA TYR A 7 5.42 4.95 -3.18
C TYR A 7 5.10 4.66 -1.71
N ASN A 8 6.06 4.05 -0.98
CA ASN A 8 5.80 3.56 0.38
C ASN A 8 5.87 4.65 1.45
N CYS A 9 6.84 5.54 1.35
CA CYS A 9 7.03 6.68 2.24
C CYS A 9 8.05 7.64 1.60
N PRO A 10 8.29 8.87 2.13
CA PRO A 10 9.19 9.87 1.55
C PRO A 10 10.62 9.38 1.29
N THR A 11 11.03 8.27 1.91
CA THR A 11 12.41 7.75 1.81
C THR A 11 12.49 6.38 1.15
N GLN A 12 11.37 5.84 0.63
CA GLN A 12 11.36 4.51 0.03
C GLN A 12 10.38 4.37 -1.12
N LEU A 13 10.95 4.07 -2.28
CA LEU A 13 10.24 3.67 -3.50
C LEU A 13 10.56 2.21 -3.82
N VAL A 14 9.67 1.54 -4.55
CA VAL A 14 9.93 0.24 -5.17
C VAL A 14 9.78 0.39 -6.67
N ILE A 15 10.73 -0.11 -7.44
CA ILE A 15 10.66 -0.21 -8.89
C ILE A 15 10.50 -1.66 -9.30
N ALA A 16 9.71 -1.92 -10.34
CA ALA A 16 9.50 -3.25 -10.90
C ALA A 16 9.38 -3.17 -12.43
N GLY A 17 9.60 -4.31 -13.11
CA GLY A 17 9.59 -4.38 -14.56
C GLY A 17 10.48 -5.50 -15.08
N ASP A 18 11.02 -5.32 -16.29
CA ASP A 18 11.99 -6.25 -16.87
C ASP A 18 13.29 -6.26 -16.04
N ALA A 19 13.83 -7.44 -15.74
CA ALA A 19 14.97 -7.60 -14.83
C ALA A 19 16.15 -6.70 -15.19
N ALA A 20 16.58 -6.68 -16.47
CA ALA A 20 17.68 -5.84 -16.93
C ALA A 20 17.37 -4.34 -16.81
N ALA A 21 16.10 -3.93 -17.01
CA ALA A 21 15.71 -2.53 -16.87
C ALA A 21 15.68 -2.10 -15.39
N VAL A 22 15.22 -2.97 -14.49
CA VAL A 22 15.24 -2.76 -13.02
C VAL A 22 16.67 -2.65 -12.51
N GLU A 23 17.57 -3.55 -12.94
CA GLU A 23 19.00 -3.50 -12.58
C GLU A 23 19.63 -2.17 -13.03
N LYS A 24 19.43 -1.79 -14.29
CA LYS A 24 19.95 -0.52 -14.83
C LYS A 24 19.39 0.70 -14.11
N ALA A 25 18.09 0.70 -13.81
CA ALA A 25 17.48 1.79 -13.04
C ALA A 25 18.05 1.86 -11.62
N GLY A 26 18.35 0.72 -10.99
CA GLY A 26 19.00 0.66 -9.69
C GLY A 26 20.41 1.27 -9.69
N GLU A 27 21.23 0.96 -10.71
CA GLU A 27 22.55 1.60 -10.89
C GLU A 27 22.44 3.12 -11.04
N LEU A 28 21.52 3.59 -11.90
CA LEU A 28 21.28 5.01 -12.12
C LEU A 28 20.78 5.71 -10.86
N ALA A 29 19.94 5.07 -10.08
CA ALA A 29 19.47 5.60 -8.80
C ALA A 29 20.64 5.80 -7.81
N LEU A 30 21.58 4.84 -7.71
CA LEU A 30 22.78 5.00 -6.89
C LEU A 30 23.65 6.16 -7.37
N GLN A 31 23.86 6.30 -8.67
CA GLN A 31 24.59 7.42 -9.27
C GLN A 31 23.93 8.77 -9.00
N ALA A 32 22.58 8.79 -8.94
CA ALA A 32 21.78 9.96 -8.61
C ALA A 32 21.67 10.26 -7.11
N GLY A 33 22.34 9.49 -6.24
CA GLY A 33 22.42 9.75 -4.80
C GLY A 33 21.48 8.91 -3.94
N ALA A 34 20.84 7.87 -4.47
CA ALA A 34 20.12 6.92 -3.64
C ALA A 34 21.07 6.24 -2.65
N LYS A 35 20.68 6.18 -1.37
CA LYS A 35 21.53 5.61 -0.31
C LYS A 35 21.81 4.11 -0.51
N ARG A 36 20.85 3.39 -1.07
CA ARG A 36 20.95 1.95 -1.35
C ARG A 36 19.88 1.52 -2.33
N VAL A 37 20.16 0.45 -3.04
CA VAL A 37 19.21 -0.34 -3.82
C VAL A 37 19.22 -1.75 -3.27
N VAL A 38 18.03 -2.30 -3.01
CA VAL A 38 17.87 -3.63 -2.41
C VAL A 38 17.00 -4.48 -3.32
N PRO A 39 17.53 -5.53 -3.95
CA PRO A 39 16.74 -6.46 -4.73
C PRO A 39 15.69 -7.17 -3.86
N LEU A 40 14.45 -7.23 -4.34
CA LEU A 40 13.37 -7.95 -3.69
C LEU A 40 13.16 -9.31 -4.35
N LYS A 41 12.98 -10.35 -3.54
CA LYS A 41 12.64 -11.71 -4.02
C LYS A 41 11.13 -11.79 -4.21
N VAL A 42 10.64 -11.41 -5.38
CA VAL A 42 9.22 -11.46 -5.75
C VAL A 42 9.02 -12.31 -7.00
N SER A 43 7.83 -12.85 -7.19
CA SER A 43 7.50 -13.76 -8.29
C SER A 43 7.05 -13.07 -9.57
N GLY A 44 6.91 -11.75 -9.57
CA GLY A 44 6.46 -11.01 -10.75
C GLY A 44 6.50 -9.49 -10.57
N PRO A 45 6.29 -8.74 -11.66
CA PRO A 45 6.33 -7.28 -11.68
C PRO A 45 4.99 -6.67 -11.23
N PHE A 46 4.54 -7.06 -10.01
CA PHE A 46 3.29 -6.55 -9.45
C PHE A 46 3.28 -5.02 -9.39
N HIS A 47 2.10 -4.44 -9.55
CA HIS A 47 1.88 -3.00 -9.53
C HIS A 47 2.56 -2.24 -10.67
N THR A 48 2.72 -2.91 -11.83
CA THR A 48 3.17 -2.31 -13.09
C THR A 48 2.21 -2.67 -14.22
N SER A 49 2.30 -1.97 -15.35
CA SER A 49 1.51 -2.25 -16.54
C SER A 49 1.74 -3.65 -17.13
N LEU A 50 2.84 -4.33 -16.78
CA LEU A 50 3.08 -5.73 -17.14
C LEU A 50 2.06 -6.71 -16.52
N MET A 51 1.32 -6.28 -15.51
CA MET A 51 0.26 -7.05 -14.88
C MET A 51 -1.12 -6.86 -15.57
N ALA A 52 -1.19 -6.16 -16.69
CA ALA A 52 -2.45 -5.96 -17.44
C ALA A 52 -3.21 -7.27 -17.74
N PRO A 53 -2.56 -8.40 -18.14
CA PRO A 53 -3.26 -9.67 -18.31
C PRO A 53 -3.92 -10.20 -17.03
N ALA A 54 -3.32 -9.96 -15.87
CA ALA A 54 -3.92 -10.32 -14.59
C ALA A 54 -5.12 -9.40 -14.26
N GLY A 55 -5.03 -8.11 -14.61
CA GLY A 55 -6.14 -7.18 -14.52
C GLY A 55 -7.33 -7.61 -15.37
N GLU A 56 -7.10 -8.02 -16.61
CA GLU A 56 -8.15 -8.54 -17.51
C GLU A 56 -8.82 -9.81 -16.94
N ALA A 57 -8.03 -10.73 -16.40
CA ALA A 57 -8.54 -11.95 -15.77
C ALA A 57 -9.39 -11.64 -14.52
N LEU A 58 -8.98 -10.65 -13.73
CA LEU A 58 -9.75 -10.17 -12.58
C LEU A 58 -11.06 -9.51 -13.03
N ALA A 59 -11.02 -8.66 -14.05
CA ALA A 59 -12.21 -8.00 -14.58
C ALA A 59 -13.25 -9.02 -15.05
N GLU A 60 -12.82 -10.08 -15.74
CA GLU A 60 -13.73 -11.17 -16.15
C GLU A 60 -14.29 -11.91 -14.94
N LYS A 61 -13.45 -12.23 -13.94
CA LYS A 61 -13.90 -12.90 -12.72
C LYS A 61 -14.91 -12.06 -11.94
N PHE A 62 -14.71 -10.76 -11.86
CA PHE A 62 -15.58 -9.86 -11.11
C PHE A 62 -16.97 -9.69 -11.71
N ARG A 63 -17.19 -10.04 -12.98
CA ARG A 63 -18.54 -10.08 -13.58
C ARG A 63 -19.49 -11.05 -12.86
N SER A 64 -18.95 -12.08 -12.22
CA SER A 64 -19.70 -13.08 -11.48
C SER A 64 -19.67 -12.89 -9.96
N VAL A 65 -19.10 -11.78 -9.47
CA VAL A 65 -18.96 -11.48 -8.04
C VAL A 65 -19.89 -10.32 -7.68
N ALA A 66 -20.76 -10.54 -6.69
CA ALA A 66 -21.53 -9.45 -6.11
C ALA A 66 -20.68 -8.70 -5.09
N PHE A 67 -20.46 -7.41 -5.31
CA PHE A 67 -19.82 -6.53 -4.34
C PHE A 67 -20.89 -5.81 -3.51
N GLY A 68 -20.75 -5.86 -2.19
CA GLY A 68 -21.61 -5.12 -1.27
C GLY A 68 -21.21 -3.65 -1.14
N GLU A 69 -22.03 -2.87 -0.45
CA GLU A 69 -21.72 -1.51 -0.07
C GLU A 69 -20.65 -1.50 1.03
N MET A 70 -19.79 -0.47 1.01
CA MET A 70 -18.78 -0.27 2.04
C MET A 70 -19.43 0.33 3.29
N SER A 71 -19.30 -0.34 4.43
CA SER A 71 -19.83 0.16 5.72
C SER A 71 -18.94 1.24 6.36
N PHE A 72 -17.73 1.43 5.86
CA PHE A 72 -16.75 2.44 6.30
C PHE A 72 -15.86 2.83 5.12
N PRO A 73 -15.19 3.98 5.17
CA PRO A 73 -14.28 4.39 4.10
C PRO A 73 -13.15 3.39 3.88
N VAL A 74 -12.90 3.05 2.62
CA VAL A 74 -11.75 2.26 2.17
C VAL A 74 -10.90 3.12 1.25
N LEU A 75 -9.59 3.17 1.52
CA LEU A 75 -8.63 3.85 0.67
C LEU A 75 -7.96 2.83 -0.25
N PHE A 76 -7.94 3.14 -1.54
CA PHE A 76 -7.42 2.21 -2.56
C PHE A 76 -5.97 2.55 -2.92
N ASN A 77 -5.11 1.53 -2.93
CA ASN A 77 -3.68 1.70 -3.23
C ASN A 77 -3.42 2.40 -4.56
N CYS A 78 -4.20 2.10 -5.59
CA CYS A 78 -4.04 2.71 -6.92
C CYS A 78 -4.44 4.19 -7.01
N LYS A 79 -4.94 4.76 -5.91
CA LYS A 79 -5.35 6.18 -5.81
C LYS A 79 -4.62 6.92 -4.71
N GLY A 80 -4.19 6.22 -3.65
CA GLY A 80 -3.77 6.87 -2.41
C GLY A 80 -4.92 7.55 -1.65
N GLY A 81 -6.16 7.16 -1.92
CA GLY A 81 -7.35 7.81 -1.36
C GLY A 81 -8.63 6.97 -1.51
N PRO A 82 -9.78 7.51 -1.08
CA PRO A 82 -11.06 6.84 -1.16
C PRO A 82 -11.58 6.74 -2.60
N MET A 83 -12.60 5.91 -2.78
CA MET A 83 -13.37 5.83 -4.02
C MET A 83 -14.15 7.13 -4.25
N GLU A 84 -14.15 7.62 -5.48
CA GLU A 84 -14.87 8.82 -5.90
C GLU A 84 -16.21 8.49 -6.56
N ALA A 85 -17.06 9.50 -6.73
CA ALA A 85 -18.33 9.34 -7.42
C ALA A 85 -18.12 8.84 -8.86
N GLY A 86 -18.82 7.77 -9.22
CA GLY A 86 -18.74 7.15 -10.54
C GLY A 86 -17.70 6.04 -10.67
N GLU A 87 -16.83 5.85 -9.67
CA GLU A 87 -15.94 4.68 -9.60
C GLU A 87 -16.63 3.49 -8.93
N THR A 88 -16.17 2.29 -9.21
CA THR A 88 -16.68 1.06 -8.60
C THR A 88 -15.56 0.25 -7.94
N ILE A 89 -15.89 -0.53 -6.91
CA ILE A 89 -14.93 -1.40 -6.23
C ILE A 89 -14.21 -2.34 -7.22
N PRO A 90 -14.92 -3.09 -8.10
CA PRO A 90 -14.25 -4.00 -9.03
C PRO A 90 -13.28 -3.28 -9.99
N GLU A 91 -13.64 -2.11 -10.51
CA GLU A 91 -12.74 -1.32 -11.37
C GLU A 91 -11.47 -0.89 -10.64
N LEU A 92 -11.58 -0.42 -9.39
CA LEU A 92 -10.42 -0.05 -8.58
C LEU A 92 -9.54 -1.25 -8.23
N LEU A 93 -10.12 -2.42 -7.95
CA LEU A 93 -9.36 -3.64 -7.69
C LEU A 93 -8.63 -4.15 -8.94
N VAL A 94 -9.25 -4.07 -10.12
CA VAL A 94 -8.60 -4.39 -11.40
C VAL A 94 -7.45 -3.43 -11.66
N ARG A 95 -7.68 -2.13 -11.47
CA ARG A 95 -6.64 -1.10 -11.63
C ARG A 95 -5.47 -1.32 -10.67
N GLN A 96 -5.74 -1.72 -9.42
CA GLN A 96 -4.76 -1.85 -8.37
C GLN A 96 -3.67 -2.90 -8.67
N VAL A 97 -3.98 -4.00 -9.38
CA VAL A 97 -2.99 -5.05 -9.68
C VAL A 97 -1.95 -4.59 -10.70
N GLN A 98 -2.29 -3.64 -11.56
CA GLN A 98 -1.47 -3.15 -12.66
C GLN A 98 -1.04 -1.68 -12.53
N SER A 99 -1.27 -1.08 -11.37
CA SER A 99 -0.91 0.33 -11.09
C SER A 99 -0.10 0.43 -9.81
N SER A 100 0.69 1.49 -9.69
CA SER A 100 1.47 1.80 -8.50
C SER A 100 0.64 1.81 -7.23
N VAL A 101 1.26 1.42 -6.13
CA VAL A 101 0.74 1.58 -4.76
C VAL A 101 1.14 2.95 -4.23
N TYR A 102 0.18 3.79 -3.93
CA TYR A 102 0.37 5.14 -3.37
C TYR A 102 0.15 5.12 -1.84
N LEU A 103 0.98 4.35 -1.11
CA LEU A 103 0.83 4.21 0.34
C LEU A 103 1.15 5.51 1.09
N GLU A 104 2.15 6.27 0.64
CA GLU A 104 2.45 7.59 1.22
C GLU A 104 1.24 8.52 1.14
N ASP A 105 0.59 8.61 -0.02
CA ASP A 105 -0.60 9.43 -0.22
C ASP A 105 -1.77 8.90 0.62
N THR A 106 -1.93 7.57 0.72
CA THR A 106 -2.93 6.93 1.59
C THR A 106 -2.75 7.36 3.04
N ILE A 107 -1.52 7.35 3.55
CA ILE A 107 -1.23 7.76 4.94
C ILE A 107 -1.54 9.25 5.14
N ARG A 108 -1.17 10.11 4.19
CA ARG A 108 -1.48 11.55 4.23
C ARG A 108 -2.99 11.81 4.14
N ALA A 109 -3.70 11.05 3.30
CA ALA A 109 -5.17 11.13 3.21
C ALA A 109 -5.83 10.75 4.53
N MET A 110 -5.39 9.66 5.19
CA MET A 110 -5.87 9.28 6.53
C MET A 110 -5.63 10.38 7.56
N ALA A 111 -4.44 10.98 7.58
CA ALA A 111 -4.15 12.12 8.46
C ALA A 111 -5.09 13.30 8.20
N GLY A 112 -5.32 13.65 6.92
CA GLY A 112 -6.27 14.68 6.51
C GLY A 112 -7.72 14.40 6.87
N MET A 113 -8.09 13.13 7.03
CA MET A 113 -9.40 12.68 7.52
C MET A 113 -9.50 12.69 9.06
N GLY A 114 -8.45 13.08 9.77
CA GLY A 114 -8.41 13.13 11.23
C GLY A 114 -8.07 11.80 11.90
N VAL A 115 -7.53 10.84 11.17
CA VAL A 115 -7.04 9.58 11.76
C VAL A 115 -5.79 9.86 12.57
N ASP A 116 -5.83 9.57 13.85
CA ASP A 116 -4.73 9.73 14.81
C ASP A 116 -4.07 8.41 15.22
N THR A 117 -4.73 7.29 14.93
CA THR A 117 -4.29 5.95 15.32
C THR A 117 -4.46 4.97 14.16
N ILE A 118 -3.41 4.23 13.82
CA ILE A 118 -3.42 3.18 12.79
C ILE A 118 -3.01 1.85 13.42
N VAL A 119 -3.78 0.81 13.13
CA VAL A 119 -3.50 -0.57 13.53
C VAL A 119 -3.12 -1.39 12.30
N GLU A 120 -1.87 -1.86 12.24
CA GLU A 120 -1.40 -2.81 11.24
C GLU A 120 -1.75 -4.22 11.71
N ILE A 121 -2.60 -4.93 10.94
CA ILE A 121 -3.02 -6.29 11.25
C ILE A 121 -2.34 -7.25 10.28
N GLY A 122 -1.52 -8.15 10.80
CA GLY A 122 -0.78 -9.14 10.02
C GLY A 122 0.68 -9.27 10.45
N PRO A 123 1.46 -10.12 9.75
CA PRO A 123 2.84 -10.40 10.12
C PRO A 123 3.76 -9.20 9.86
N GLY A 124 4.55 -8.86 10.85
CA GLY A 124 5.56 -7.81 10.78
C GLY A 124 5.08 -6.43 11.18
N LYS A 125 5.89 -5.40 10.87
CA LYS A 125 5.70 -4.00 11.29
C LYS A 125 6.10 -3.01 10.18
N ALA A 126 6.03 -3.44 8.93
CA ALA A 126 6.52 -2.65 7.80
C ALA A 126 5.66 -1.41 7.54
N LEU A 127 4.33 -1.58 7.56
CA LEU A 127 3.39 -0.47 7.32
C LEU A 127 3.46 0.55 8.46
N SER A 128 3.51 0.11 9.71
CA SER A 128 3.72 0.98 10.87
C SER A 128 5.01 1.79 10.76
N ALA A 129 6.08 1.21 10.21
CA ALA A 129 7.32 1.93 9.98
C ALA A 129 7.20 2.99 8.87
N PHE A 130 6.39 2.75 7.84
CA PHE A 130 6.10 3.73 6.79
C PHE A 130 5.23 4.89 7.32
N VAL A 131 4.20 4.57 8.12
CA VAL A 131 3.39 5.59 8.80
C VAL A 131 4.29 6.55 9.61
N LYS A 132 5.17 6.03 10.46
CA LYS A 132 6.09 6.83 11.30
C LYS A 132 7.03 7.72 10.48
N LYS A 133 7.37 7.33 9.25
CA LYS A 133 8.21 8.13 8.35
C LYS A 133 7.44 9.19 7.59
N THR A 134 6.14 8.98 7.38
CA THR A 134 5.27 9.86 6.62
C THR A 134 4.56 10.87 7.52
N GLU A 135 3.91 10.39 8.60
CA GLU A 135 3.12 11.20 9.54
C GLU A 135 3.48 10.83 10.98
N LYS A 136 4.37 11.63 11.59
CA LYS A 136 4.90 11.36 12.93
C LYS A 136 3.87 11.51 14.06
N GLY A 137 2.79 12.24 13.80
CA GLY A 137 1.72 12.46 14.79
C GLY A 137 0.76 11.29 14.96
N ILE A 138 0.77 10.33 14.02
CA ILE A 138 -0.12 9.17 14.06
C ILE A 138 0.46 8.08 14.96
N LYS A 139 -0.31 7.62 15.93
CA LYS A 139 0.02 6.44 16.74
C LYS A 139 -0.09 5.17 15.89
N THR A 140 0.81 4.22 16.12
CA THR A 140 0.79 2.95 15.38
C THR A 140 0.86 1.77 16.31
N TYR A 141 0.01 0.79 16.08
CA TYR A 141 0.04 -0.52 16.70
C TYR A 141 0.21 -1.59 15.62
N ALA A 142 1.01 -2.61 15.87
CA ALA A 142 1.14 -3.77 15.00
C ALA A 142 0.65 -5.00 15.77
N VAL A 143 -0.25 -5.74 15.16
CA VAL A 143 -0.97 -6.86 15.76
C VAL A 143 -0.77 -8.09 14.89
N GLU A 144 0.02 -9.04 15.39
CA GLU A 144 0.34 -10.31 14.74
C GLU A 144 -0.13 -11.51 15.57
N THR A 145 -0.14 -11.38 16.90
CA THR A 145 -0.47 -12.45 17.85
C THR A 145 -1.69 -12.10 18.70
N VAL A 146 -2.23 -13.10 19.41
CA VAL A 146 -3.34 -12.88 20.38
C VAL A 146 -2.90 -11.92 21.50
N GLU A 147 -1.66 -12.05 21.99
CA GLU A 147 -1.10 -11.18 23.01
C GLU A 147 -1.01 -9.72 22.53
N ASP A 148 -0.78 -9.50 21.23
CA ASP A 148 -0.78 -8.14 20.67
C ASP A 148 -2.20 -7.54 20.64
N ILE A 149 -3.24 -8.38 20.41
CA ILE A 149 -4.64 -7.94 20.51
C ILE A 149 -4.97 -7.52 21.94
N GLU A 150 -4.58 -8.31 22.94
CA GLU A 150 -4.80 -8.00 24.36
C GLU A 150 -4.16 -6.67 24.74
N LYS A 151 -2.89 -6.46 24.37
CA LYS A 151 -2.17 -5.20 24.61
C LYS A 151 -2.83 -4.00 23.89
N LEU A 152 -3.30 -4.18 22.66
CA LEU A 152 -4.03 -3.14 21.94
C LEU A 152 -5.32 -2.77 22.67
N CYS A 153 -6.10 -3.77 23.11
CA CYS A 153 -7.33 -3.54 23.86
C CYS A 153 -7.09 -2.78 25.17
N GLU A 154 -6.00 -3.09 25.90
CA GLU A 154 -5.62 -2.36 27.10
C GLU A 154 -5.22 -0.91 26.80
N ALA A 155 -4.42 -0.70 25.75
CA ALA A 155 -4.00 0.63 25.33
C ALA A 155 -5.18 1.54 24.97
N LEU A 156 -6.14 1.02 24.17
CA LEU A 156 -7.31 1.77 23.75
C LEU A 156 -8.30 2.06 24.89
N LYS A 157 -8.38 1.19 25.92
CA LYS A 157 -9.19 1.46 27.13
C LYS A 157 -8.60 2.57 27.98
N GLY A 158 -7.26 2.61 28.10
CA GLY A 158 -6.56 3.66 28.86
C GLY A 158 -6.65 5.05 28.25
N GLU A 159 -6.96 5.17 26.96
CA GLU A 159 -7.15 6.45 26.25
C GLU A 159 -8.58 7.01 26.39
N GLN A 160 -9.54 6.20 26.86
CA GLN A 160 -10.93 6.62 27.12
C GLN A 160 -11.21 7.04 28.56
N ALA A 161 -10.25 6.89 29.46
CA ALA A 161 -10.32 7.24 30.86
C ALA A 161 -9.62 8.59 31.16
#